data_47522e1d2f1743b5c41acde7bca8d55b
#
_entry.id   47522e1d2f1743b5c41acde7bca8d55b
#
_cell.length_a   1.000
_cell.length_b   1.000
_cell.length_c   1.000
_cell.angle_alpha   90.00
_cell.angle_beta   90.00
_cell.angle_gamma   90.00
#
_symmetry.space_group_name_H-M   'P 1'
#
loop_
_entity.id
_entity.type
_entity.pdbx_description
1 polymer ?
#
loop_
_entity_poly.entity_id
_entity_poly.type
_entity_poly.pdbx_seq_one_letter_code
_entity_poly.pdbx_strand_id
1 'polypeptide(L)'
;MRLKQYKDYFKTSFNWNEAISIGKIDNNKEKAICFYNSKRALTPIKAIDKSTYKINPITILLRYTKNQDTAEEMANSIYEFFDDRKLEIEDKLIIAQHIYSGPVTLGTDNDGVYEYSLEINFLER
;
A
#
# COMPACT_ATOMS: atom_id res chain seq x y z
N MET A 1 7.23 12.87 1.04
CA MET A 1 7.54 11.55 1.68
C MET A 1 7.88 10.56 0.57
N ARG A 2 8.93 9.79 0.74
CA ARG A 2 9.39 8.85 -0.28
C ARG A 2 8.80 7.46 -0.05
N LEU A 3 8.71 6.65 -1.09
CA LEU A 3 8.22 5.26 -1.01
C LEU A 3 8.93 4.45 0.08
N LYS A 4 10.24 4.63 0.21
CA LYS A 4 11.03 3.92 1.22
C LYS A 4 10.51 4.18 2.63
N GLN A 5 10.09 5.40 2.92
CA GLN A 5 9.59 5.76 4.24
C GLN A 5 8.27 5.06 4.57
N TYR A 6 7.36 4.96 3.62
CA TYR A 6 6.12 4.21 3.78
C TYR A 6 6.38 2.71 3.91
N LYS A 7 7.29 2.19 3.09
CA LYS A 7 7.68 0.78 3.15
C LYS A 7 8.27 0.43 4.52
N ASP A 8 9.18 1.24 5.01
CA ASP A 8 9.84 0.98 6.30
C ASP A 8 8.83 1.06 7.46
N TYR A 9 7.90 2.02 7.40
CA TYR A 9 6.82 2.11 8.37
C TYR A 9 5.98 0.84 8.39
N PHE A 10 5.55 0.38 7.21
CA PHE A 10 4.74 -0.83 7.10
C PHE A 10 5.49 -2.05 7.62
N LYS A 11 6.72 -2.23 7.21
CA LYS A 11 7.53 -3.37 7.62
C LYS A 11 7.62 -3.48 9.13
N THR A 12 7.83 -2.37 9.81
CA THR A 12 7.98 -2.35 11.26
C THR A 12 6.63 -2.47 11.97
N SER A 13 5.64 -1.68 11.54
CA SER A 13 4.36 -1.56 12.26
C SER A 13 3.43 -2.74 12.02
N PHE A 14 3.44 -3.31 10.82
CA PHE A 14 2.68 -4.52 10.49
C PHE A 14 3.42 -5.79 10.86
N ASN A 15 4.73 -5.69 11.10
CA ASN A 15 5.61 -6.82 11.37
C ASN A 15 5.71 -7.77 10.16
N TRP A 16 5.99 -7.19 8.99
CA TRP A 16 6.13 -7.96 7.76
C TRP A 16 7.50 -8.61 7.68
N ASN A 17 7.55 -9.94 7.57
CA ASN A 17 8.80 -10.72 7.59
C ASN A 17 9.16 -11.34 6.24
N GLU A 18 8.34 -11.11 5.21
CA GLU A 18 8.56 -11.65 3.88
C GLU A 18 9.26 -10.62 2.98
N ALA A 19 9.42 -10.94 1.69
CA ALA A 19 10.05 -10.02 0.75
C ALA A 19 9.26 -8.72 0.64
N ILE A 20 9.98 -7.60 0.65
CA ILE A 20 9.40 -6.28 0.54
C ILE A 20 10.33 -5.39 -0.30
N SER A 21 9.74 -4.59 -1.20
CA SER A 21 10.50 -3.78 -2.13
C SER A 21 9.75 -2.51 -2.49
N ILE A 22 10.41 -1.64 -3.24
CA ILE A 22 9.82 -0.44 -3.83
C ILE A 22 10.09 -0.44 -5.33
N GLY A 23 9.10 -0.01 -6.12
CA GLY A 23 9.22 0.17 -7.56
C GLY A 23 9.17 -1.10 -8.40
N LYS A 24 9.53 -2.24 -7.85
CA LYS A 24 9.53 -3.50 -8.58
C LYS A 24 9.34 -4.66 -7.61
N ILE A 25 8.34 -5.50 -7.88
CA ILE A 25 8.07 -6.67 -7.04
C ILE A 25 9.06 -7.80 -7.32
N ASP A 26 9.40 -8.55 -6.26
CA ASP A 26 10.25 -9.74 -6.40
C ASP A 26 9.40 -10.94 -6.84
N ASN A 27 9.45 -11.24 -8.13
CA ASN A 27 8.70 -12.35 -8.73
C ASN A 27 9.27 -13.72 -8.40
N ASN A 28 10.45 -13.79 -7.77
CA ASN A 28 11.07 -15.03 -7.38
C ASN A 28 10.59 -15.54 -6.02
N LYS A 29 9.82 -14.71 -5.31
CA LYS A 29 9.27 -15.06 -3.99
C LYS A 29 7.78 -15.28 -4.09
N GLU A 30 7.28 -16.30 -3.43
CA GLU A 30 5.85 -16.60 -3.37
C GLU A 30 5.10 -15.59 -2.49
N LYS A 31 5.80 -15.02 -1.50
CA LYS A 31 5.24 -14.02 -0.59
C LYS A 31 6.06 -12.74 -0.71
N ALA A 32 5.51 -11.74 -1.36
CA ALA A 32 6.19 -10.47 -1.57
C ALA A 32 5.20 -9.32 -1.60
N ILE A 33 5.66 -8.16 -1.17
CA ILE A 33 4.89 -6.92 -1.24
C ILE A 33 5.76 -5.83 -1.84
N CYS A 34 5.16 -4.95 -2.61
CA CYS A 34 5.89 -3.85 -3.23
C CYS A 34 5.07 -2.57 -3.20
N PHE A 35 5.75 -1.48 -2.91
CA PHE A 35 5.15 -0.15 -2.89
C PHE A 35 5.56 0.59 -4.16
N TYR A 36 4.57 1.09 -4.89
CA TYR A 36 4.77 1.87 -6.11
C TYR A 36 4.17 3.26 -5.98
N ASN A 37 4.72 4.22 -6.68
CA ASN A 37 3.99 5.45 -6.94
C ASN A 37 2.84 5.13 -7.90
N SER A 38 1.63 5.49 -7.51
CA SER A 38 0.47 5.27 -8.36
C SER A 38 0.55 6.18 -9.59
N LYS A 39 0.03 5.67 -10.71
CA LYS A 39 -0.05 6.44 -11.96
C LYS A 39 -1.28 7.34 -12.01
N ARG A 40 -2.09 7.37 -10.93
CA ARG A 40 -3.26 8.23 -10.89
C ARG A 40 -2.86 9.69 -10.93
N ALA A 41 -3.53 10.46 -11.79
CA ALA A 41 -3.41 11.91 -11.78
C ALA A 41 -4.36 12.47 -10.72
N LEU A 42 -3.81 13.22 -9.77
CA LEU A 42 -4.60 13.81 -8.70
C LEU A 42 -4.41 15.32 -8.65
N THR A 43 -5.52 16.01 -8.37
CA THR A 43 -5.47 17.44 -8.12
C THR A 43 -5.15 17.65 -6.63
N PRO A 44 -4.19 18.50 -6.30
CA PRO A 44 -3.91 18.80 -4.90
C PRO A 44 -5.15 19.36 -4.19
N ILE A 45 -5.37 18.88 -2.97
CA ILE A 45 -6.47 19.36 -2.13
C ILE A 45 -6.01 20.58 -1.38
N LYS A 46 -6.72 21.69 -1.57
CA LYS A 46 -6.46 22.95 -0.86
C LYS A 46 -7.60 23.22 0.09
N ALA A 47 -7.28 23.48 1.34
CA ALA A 47 -8.28 23.90 2.32
C ALA A 47 -8.60 25.39 2.16
N ILE A 48 -9.78 25.79 2.64
CA ILE A 48 -10.26 27.18 2.54
C ILE A 48 -9.32 28.16 3.26
N ASP A 49 -8.66 27.70 4.33
CA ASP A 49 -7.71 28.49 5.11
C ASP A 49 -6.32 28.57 4.47
N LYS A 50 -6.19 28.14 3.22
CA LYS A 50 -4.94 28.06 2.45
C LYS A 50 -3.99 26.96 2.89
N SER A 51 -4.38 26.11 3.84
CA SER A 51 -3.59 24.93 4.12
C SER A 51 -3.70 23.95 2.94
N THR A 52 -2.62 23.25 2.63
CA THR A 52 -2.58 22.31 1.51
C THR A 52 -2.08 20.97 2.04
N TYR A 53 -2.85 19.94 1.75
CA TYR A 53 -2.40 18.57 1.97
C TYR A 53 -1.66 18.10 0.74
N LYS A 54 -0.47 17.55 0.95
CA LYS A 54 0.24 16.87 -0.12
C LYS A 54 -0.32 15.46 -0.24
N ILE A 55 -0.76 15.09 -1.43
CA ILE A 55 -1.30 13.76 -1.68
C ILE A 55 -0.20 12.89 -2.28
N ASN A 56 0.10 11.78 -1.64
CA ASN A 56 1.02 10.77 -2.16
C ASN A 56 0.19 9.56 -2.58
N PRO A 57 -0.14 9.42 -3.89
CA PRO A 57 -0.89 8.26 -4.35
C PRO A 57 0.04 7.06 -4.48
N ILE A 58 -0.26 6.00 -3.75
CA ILE A 58 0.59 4.82 -3.69
C ILE A 58 -0.23 3.58 -4.01
N THR A 59 0.35 2.70 -4.82
CA THR A 59 -0.19 1.37 -5.08
C THR A 59 0.66 0.36 -4.31
N ILE A 60 0.01 -0.47 -3.53
CA ILE A 60 0.66 -1.59 -2.86
C ILE A 60 0.28 -2.85 -3.61
N LEU A 61 1.27 -3.55 -4.17
CA LEU A 61 1.07 -4.83 -4.84
C LEU A 61 1.46 -5.95 -3.89
N LEU A 62 0.51 -6.85 -3.65
CA LEU A 62 0.73 -8.04 -2.84
C LEU A 62 0.75 -9.27 -3.74
N ARG A 63 1.80 -10.07 -3.61
CA ARG A 63 1.92 -11.39 -4.23
C ARG A 63 2.01 -12.38 -3.08
N TYR A 64 1.03 -13.27 -2.97
CA TYR A 64 0.96 -14.10 -1.76
C TYR A 64 0.32 -15.45 -2.04
N THR A 65 1.10 -16.50 -1.93
CA THR A 65 0.76 -17.92 -1.99
C THR A 65 -0.09 -18.38 -3.20
N LYS A 66 -0.12 -19.68 -3.41
CA LYS A 66 -0.96 -20.34 -4.42
C LYS A 66 -2.33 -20.74 -3.86
N ASN A 67 -2.60 -20.39 -2.61
CA ASN A 67 -3.88 -20.63 -1.95
C ASN A 67 -4.67 -19.33 -1.91
N GLN A 68 -5.81 -19.29 -2.62
CA GLN A 68 -6.61 -18.09 -2.76
C GLN A 68 -7.11 -17.58 -1.41
N ASP A 69 -7.59 -18.45 -0.54
CA ASP A 69 -8.13 -18.05 0.75
C ASP A 69 -7.06 -17.39 1.63
N THR A 70 -5.88 -17.99 1.67
CA THR A 70 -4.75 -17.43 2.43
C THR A 70 -4.32 -16.08 1.88
N ALA A 71 -4.26 -15.96 0.56
CA ALA A 71 -3.89 -14.72 -0.10
C ALA A 71 -4.91 -13.61 0.15
N GLU A 72 -6.20 -13.94 0.07
CA GLU A 72 -7.29 -13.00 0.33
C GLU A 72 -7.28 -12.55 1.79
N GLU A 73 -7.07 -13.45 2.72
CA GLU A 73 -6.98 -13.14 4.14
C GLU A 73 -5.84 -12.16 4.42
N MET A 74 -4.67 -12.38 3.81
CA MET A 74 -3.54 -11.47 3.97
C MET A 74 -3.84 -10.11 3.33
N ALA A 75 -4.43 -10.09 2.14
CA ALA A 75 -4.80 -8.84 1.48
C ALA A 75 -5.78 -8.03 2.33
N ASN A 76 -6.77 -8.68 2.92
CA ASN A 76 -7.73 -8.02 3.80
C ASN A 76 -7.06 -7.51 5.08
N SER A 77 -6.12 -8.26 5.65
CA SER A 77 -5.37 -7.83 6.83
C SER A 77 -4.57 -6.55 6.56
N ILE A 78 -3.95 -6.45 5.40
CA ILE A 78 -3.20 -5.26 5.00
C ILE A 78 -4.17 -4.10 4.77
N TYR A 79 -5.30 -4.35 4.13
CA TYR A 79 -6.32 -3.33 3.93
C TYR A 79 -6.79 -2.75 5.27
N GLU A 80 -7.13 -3.60 6.23
CA GLU A 80 -7.59 -3.18 7.54
C GLU A 80 -6.51 -2.42 8.30
N PHE A 81 -5.24 -2.81 8.13
CA PHE A 81 -4.12 -2.12 8.75
C PHE A 81 -4.09 -0.64 8.36
N PHE A 82 -4.35 -0.33 7.09
CA PHE A 82 -4.32 1.04 6.60
C PHE A 82 -5.65 1.78 6.68
N ASP A 83 -6.74 1.10 7.09
CA ASP A 83 -8.07 1.70 7.08
C ASP A 83 -8.13 2.88 8.07
N ASP A 84 -8.30 4.09 7.52
CA ASP A 84 -8.32 5.35 8.27
C ASP A 84 -7.12 5.54 9.23
N ARG A 85 -6.01 4.91 8.89
CA ARG A 85 -4.83 4.95 9.78
C ARG A 85 -4.15 6.29 9.73
N LYS A 86 -3.82 6.78 10.93
CA LYS A 86 -2.96 7.94 11.10
C LYS A 86 -1.53 7.44 11.31
N LEU A 87 -0.64 7.87 10.43
CA LEU A 87 0.77 7.51 10.49
C LEU A 87 1.58 8.70 10.97
N GLU A 88 2.53 8.46 11.84
CA GLU A 88 3.51 9.46 12.21
C GLU A 88 4.87 8.97 11.71
N ILE A 89 5.41 9.67 10.72
CA ILE A 89 6.70 9.33 10.12
C ILE A 89 7.55 10.58 10.12
N GLU A 90 8.69 10.54 10.80
CA GLU A 90 9.64 11.65 10.87
C GLU A 90 8.95 12.96 11.31
N ASP A 91 8.14 12.88 12.36
CA ASP A 91 7.38 14.01 12.94
C ASP A 91 6.30 14.59 12.02
N LYS A 92 5.99 13.94 10.92
CA LYS A 92 4.89 14.33 10.04
C LYS A 92 3.69 13.45 10.25
N LEU A 93 2.51 14.08 10.32
CA LEU A 93 1.24 13.37 10.41
C LEU A 93 0.72 13.08 9.01
N ILE A 94 0.42 11.80 8.78
CA ILE A 94 -0.06 11.31 7.49
C ILE A 94 -1.33 10.52 7.74
N ILE A 95 -2.32 10.72 6.88
CA ILE A 95 -3.59 9.99 6.95
C ILE A 95 -3.70 9.11 5.72
N ALA A 96 -3.93 7.81 5.93
CA ALA A 96 -4.15 6.87 4.85
C ALA A 96 -5.62 6.84 4.46
N GLN A 97 -5.90 6.95 3.17
CA GLN A 97 -7.26 6.85 2.62
C GLN A 97 -7.28 5.83 1.50
N HIS A 98 -8.09 4.81 1.65
CA HIS A 98 -8.31 3.84 0.58
C HIS A 98 -9.13 4.45 -0.56
N ILE A 99 -8.77 4.11 -1.79
CA ILE A 99 -9.53 4.51 -2.98
C ILE A 99 -10.71 3.56 -3.20
N TYR A 100 -10.50 2.27 -2.95
CA TYR A 100 -11.53 1.24 -3.14
C TYR A 100 -11.98 0.68 -1.80
N SER A 101 -13.14 0.03 -1.78
CA SER A 101 -13.72 -0.55 -0.55
C SER A 101 -13.07 -1.85 -0.11
N GLY A 102 -12.03 -2.30 -0.79
CA GLY A 102 -11.29 -3.50 -0.44
C GLY A 102 -10.09 -3.68 -1.34
N PRO A 103 -9.29 -4.74 -1.11
CA PRO A 103 -8.21 -5.08 -2.03
C PRO A 103 -8.75 -5.40 -3.42
N VAL A 104 -8.02 -5.02 -4.46
CA VAL A 104 -8.39 -5.32 -5.85
C VAL A 104 -7.73 -6.62 -6.27
N THR A 105 -8.53 -7.59 -6.69
CA THR A 105 -8.04 -8.88 -7.16
C THR A 105 -7.42 -8.73 -8.54
N LEU A 106 -6.17 -9.16 -8.70
CA LEU A 106 -5.46 -9.13 -9.98
C LEU A 106 -5.39 -10.52 -10.64
N GLY A 107 -5.86 -11.56 -9.95
CA GLY A 107 -5.79 -12.93 -10.43
C GLY A 107 -4.49 -13.61 -10.02
N THR A 108 -3.99 -14.51 -10.87
CA THR A 108 -2.76 -15.23 -10.61
C THR A 108 -1.71 -14.90 -11.66
N ASP A 109 -0.45 -15.04 -11.30
CA ASP A 109 0.63 -14.99 -12.27
C ASP A 109 0.84 -16.33 -12.97
N ASN A 110 1.90 -16.44 -13.79
CA ASN A 110 2.18 -17.67 -14.56
C ASN A 110 2.51 -18.87 -13.65
N ASP A 111 2.91 -18.61 -12.42
CA ASP A 111 3.24 -19.65 -11.44
C ASP A 111 2.06 -20.02 -10.55
N GLY A 112 0.90 -19.40 -10.75
CA GLY A 112 -0.31 -19.66 -9.96
C GLY A 112 -0.36 -18.92 -8.62
N VAL A 113 0.52 -17.95 -8.39
CA VAL A 113 0.52 -17.15 -7.17
C VAL A 113 -0.49 -16.02 -7.30
N TYR A 114 -1.35 -15.87 -6.29
CA TYR A 114 -2.40 -14.84 -6.29
C TYR A 114 -1.84 -13.46 -6.03
N GLU A 115 -2.36 -12.48 -6.75
CA GLU A 115 -1.94 -11.09 -6.64
C GLU A 115 -3.13 -10.18 -6.35
N TYR A 116 -2.89 -9.20 -5.48
CA TYR A 116 -3.86 -8.17 -5.10
C TYR A 116 -3.18 -6.81 -5.12
N SER A 117 -3.96 -5.77 -5.40
CA SER A 117 -3.46 -4.41 -5.25
C SER A 117 -4.32 -3.63 -4.26
N LEU A 118 -3.67 -2.71 -3.55
CA LEU A 118 -4.34 -1.74 -2.69
C LEU A 118 -3.96 -0.35 -3.19
N GLU A 119 -4.97 0.47 -3.43
CA GLU A 119 -4.78 1.83 -3.89
C GLU A 119 -5.05 2.78 -2.73
N ILE A 120 -4.03 3.51 -2.31
CA ILE A 120 -4.11 4.36 -1.13
C ILE A 120 -3.60 5.76 -1.46
N ASN A 121 -4.33 6.77 -1.01
CA ASN A 121 -3.84 8.13 -0.96
C ASN A 121 -3.32 8.40 0.45
N PHE A 122 -2.04 8.74 0.56
CA PHE A 122 -1.49 9.20 1.82
C PHE A 122 -1.51 10.73 1.83
N LEU A 123 -2.29 11.30 2.75
CA LEU A 123 -2.43 12.74 2.89
C LEU A 123 -1.42 13.23 3.90
N GLU A 124 -0.40 13.90 3.41
CA GLU A 124 0.70 14.45 4.21
C GLU A 124 0.40 15.91 4.53
N ARG A 125 0.42 16.21 5.80
CA ARG A 125 0.16 17.58 6.27
C ARG A 125 1.44 18.39 6.42
#